data_b6d0f9e985c001769a8a68dbf335a9ab
#
_entry.id   b6d0f9e985c001769a8a68dbf335a9ab
#
_cell.length_a   1.000
_cell.length_b   1.000
_cell.length_c   1.000
_cell.angle_alpha   90.00
_cell.angle_beta   90.00
_cell.angle_gamma   90.00
#
_symmetry.space_group_name_H-M   'P 1'
#
loop_
_entity.id
_entity.type
_entity.pdbx_description
1 polymer ?
#
loop_
_entity_poly.entity_id
_entity_poly.type
_entity_poly.pdbx_seq_one_letter_code
_entity_poly.pdbx_strand_id
1 'polypeptide(L)'
;MKLFRKIQKWFENQENLYYLFLIILIVPNIVLCFTEPMPLVAKVCNVLLPFSIYHMIMSWSGNCGKTFWILFPFLFFGAFQIVLLYLFGQSVIAVDMFLNLVTTNPGEALELLDNLIPAIIIVVLLYIPALVLAAVAVSKKRRLSETFVRRERKRARITVIAGILSLVAAYLFDARYELKSDLYPANVCYNIALAFQRTAQTQHYAETSKDFTFQAKTTRPEKNREVYVMVIGETSRAANWSIYGYNRNTNPELTKIKGLTAFSHVLTESNTTHKSVPMLMSSVTAHDFNSIYRQKGIITAFKEAGYRTAFFSNQRYNHSFIDFFGKEADICDFIKEDTGDGSYNPSDDELLKLVAAELAENASKQFIVLHTYGSHFNYRERYPADNAFFLPDFPVDAELKYKDNLINAYDNSIRYTDNFLARLIRMLQEQDIDAAMLYTSDHGEDIFDDDRHLFLHASPVPSYYQIHVPFLVWMSDNYRKNYPDFLKNAEINRQKNISSSASFFQTMLELGGIDTPSRNDSLSVINASYTEKNRVYLNDHNEARSLDDIGMREEDFTMLQTKGIVYR
;
A
#
# COMPACT_ATOMS: atom_id res chain seq x y z
N MET A 1 -25.98 -22.38 41.32
CA MET A 1 -24.89 -22.48 42.30
C MET A 1 -23.88 -23.60 42.01
N LYS A 2 -24.29 -24.89 41.84
CA LYS A 2 -23.33 -26.01 41.60
C LYS A 2 -22.46 -25.81 40.35
N LEU A 3 -23.01 -25.36 39.20
CA LEU A 3 -22.27 -25.11 37.96
C LEU A 3 -21.26 -23.99 38.15
N PHE A 4 -21.63 -22.86 38.75
CA PHE A 4 -20.75 -21.73 39.01
C PHE A 4 -19.54 -22.14 39.88
N ARG A 5 -19.76 -22.91 40.95
CA ARG A 5 -18.68 -23.43 41.78
C ARG A 5 -17.74 -24.40 41.02
N LYS A 6 -18.28 -25.19 40.06
CA LYS A 6 -17.49 -26.09 39.23
C LYS A 6 -16.60 -25.30 38.26
N ILE A 7 -17.15 -24.25 37.62
CA ILE A 7 -16.41 -23.34 36.74
C ILE A 7 -15.32 -22.60 37.53
N GLN A 8 -15.66 -22.05 38.70
CA GLN A 8 -14.68 -21.38 39.55
C GLN A 8 -13.50 -22.30 39.92
N LYS A 9 -13.79 -23.54 40.38
CA LYS A 9 -12.75 -24.54 40.70
C LYS A 9 -11.89 -24.88 39.49
N TRP A 10 -12.44 -24.90 38.28
CA TRP A 10 -11.71 -25.17 37.06
C TRP A 10 -10.67 -24.08 36.80
N PHE A 11 -11.03 -22.78 36.92
CA PHE A 11 -10.12 -21.64 36.78
C PHE A 11 -9.16 -21.48 37.97
N GLU A 12 -9.42 -22.11 39.11
CA GLU A 12 -8.48 -22.12 40.22
C GLU A 12 -7.37 -23.17 40.04
N ASN A 13 -7.59 -24.18 39.23
CA ASN A 13 -6.60 -25.22 38.94
C ASN A 13 -5.51 -24.71 38.00
N GLN A 14 -4.27 -24.70 38.47
CA GLN A 14 -3.13 -24.18 37.71
C GLN A 14 -2.77 -25.04 36.49
N GLU A 15 -3.04 -26.33 36.50
CA GLU A 15 -2.83 -27.23 35.37
C GLU A 15 -3.81 -26.90 34.23
N ASN A 16 -5.07 -26.58 34.56
CA ASN A 16 -6.05 -26.13 33.57
C ASN A 16 -5.68 -24.78 32.98
N LEU A 17 -5.21 -23.83 33.79
CA LEU A 17 -4.75 -22.54 33.31
C LEU A 17 -3.51 -22.67 32.40
N TYR A 18 -2.60 -23.57 32.70
CA TYR A 18 -1.45 -23.86 31.89
C TYR A 18 -1.84 -24.23 30.43
N TYR A 19 -2.77 -25.17 30.29
CA TYR A 19 -3.25 -25.58 28.97
C TYR A 19 -4.12 -24.50 28.30
N LEU A 20 -4.94 -23.77 29.07
CA LEU A 20 -5.71 -22.65 28.53
C LEU A 20 -4.79 -21.60 27.92
N PHE A 21 -3.71 -21.22 28.60
CA PHE A 21 -2.76 -20.24 28.13
C PHE A 21 -2.02 -20.72 26.86
N LEU A 22 -1.67 -22.01 26.79
CA LEU A 22 -1.09 -22.59 25.56
C LEU A 22 -2.06 -22.53 24.39
N ILE A 23 -3.35 -22.84 24.62
CA ILE A 23 -4.36 -22.74 23.56
C ILE A 23 -4.51 -21.30 23.09
N ILE A 24 -4.57 -20.32 23.98
CA ILE A 24 -4.70 -18.91 23.63
C ILE A 24 -3.51 -18.40 22.83
N LEU A 25 -2.28 -18.80 23.18
CA LEU A 25 -1.07 -18.43 22.46
C LEU A 25 -1.05 -18.95 21.02
N ILE A 26 -1.67 -20.11 20.76
CA ILE A 26 -1.65 -20.72 19.42
C ILE A 26 -2.86 -20.36 18.55
N VAL A 27 -3.86 -19.63 19.09
CA VAL A 27 -5.05 -19.23 18.33
C VAL A 27 -4.72 -18.56 17.00
N PRO A 28 -3.81 -17.54 16.91
CA PRO A 28 -3.48 -16.92 15.64
C PRO A 28 -2.99 -17.92 14.59
N ASN A 29 -2.13 -18.87 14.97
CA ASN A 29 -1.61 -19.90 14.07
C ASN A 29 -2.71 -20.84 13.57
N ILE A 30 -3.67 -21.19 14.42
CA ILE A 30 -4.82 -22.02 14.03
C ILE A 30 -5.68 -21.27 13.02
N VAL A 31 -5.96 -19.98 13.24
CA VAL A 31 -6.77 -19.16 12.33
C VAL A 31 -6.06 -19.06 10.97
N LEU A 32 -4.75 -18.76 10.96
CA LEU A 32 -3.95 -18.68 9.73
C LEU A 32 -3.96 -19.98 8.91
N CYS A 33 -4.12 -21.15 9.51
CA CYS A 33 -4.29 -22.39 8.77
C CYS A 33 -5.55 -22.43 7.89
N PHE A 34 -6.58 -21.65 8.24
CA PHE A 34 -7.83 -21.56 7.48
C PHE A 34 -7.82 -20.43 6.46
N THR A 35 -7.09 -19.35 6.73
CA THR A 35 -7.06 -18.16 5.87
C THR A 35 -5.97 -18.23 4.81
N GLU A 36 -4.81 -18.86 5.14
CA GLU A 36 -3.68 -18.85 4.22
C GLU A 36 -3.70 -20.01 3.20
N PRO A 37 -3.40 -19.73 1.92
CA PRO A 37 -3.35 -20.72 0.86
C PRO A 37 -2.04 -21.52 0.88
N MET A 38 -1.78 -22.23 1.99
CA MET A 38 -0.57 -23.03 2.16
C MET A 38 -0.84 -24.53 1.97
N PRO A 39 0.16 -25.31 1.50
CA PRO A 39 0.11 -26.76 1.54
C PRO A 39 -0.10 -27.29 2.97
N LEU A 40 -0.74 -28.48 3.10
CA LEU A 40 -1.04 -29.05 4.40
C LEU A 40 0.19 -29.20 5.30
N VAL A 41 1.35 -29.52 4.71
CA VAL A 41 2.61 -29.69 5.46
C VAL A 41 3.06 -28.36 6.09
N ALA A 42 2.96 -27.25 5.36
CA ALA A 42 3.24 -25.92 5.85
C ALA A 42 2.26 -25.51 6.96
N LYS A 43 0.95 -25.80 6.80
CA LYS A 43 -0.07 -25.57 7.85
C LYS A 43 0.23 -26.33 9.13
N VAL A 44 0.63 -27.60 9.04
CA VAL A 44 1.05 -28.39 10.20
C VAL A 44 2.28 -27.78 10.88
N CYS A 45 3.27 -27.33 10.11
CA CYS A 45 4.44 -26.65 10.64
C CYS A 45 4.04 -25.36 11.38
N ASN A 46 3.16 -24.53 10.78
CA ASN A 46 2.71 -23.26 11.34
C ASN A 46 1.92 -23.38 12.65
N VAL A 47 1.40 -24.54 12.97
CA VAL A 47 0.79 -24.82 14.29
C VAL A 47 1.79 -25.50 15.22
N LEU A 48 2.45 -26.56 14.75
CA LEU A 48 3.21 -27.46 15.61
C LEU A 48 4.51 -26.81 16.12
N LEU A 49 5.22 -26.08 15.27
CA LEU A 49 6.48 -25.46 15.66
C LEU A 49 6.27 -24.33 16.70
N PRO A 50 5.40 -23.33 16.49
CA PRO A 50 5.11 -22.32 17.53
C PRO A 50 4.53 -22.92 18.80
N PHE A 51 3.60 -23.87 18.69
CA PHE A 51 3.07 -24.57 19.86
C PHE A 51 4.19 -25.21 20.68
N SER A 52 5.14 -25.88 20.02
CA SER A 52 6.26 -26.54 20.71
C SER A 52 7.15 -25.57 21.44
N ILE A 53 7.39 -24.38 20.85
CA ILE A 53 8.19 -23.31 21.47
C ILE A 53 7.44 -22.74 22.68
N TYR A 54 6.17 -22.40 22.54
CA TYR A 54 5.35 -21.92 23.67
C TYR A 54 5.24 -22.97 24.79
N HIS A 55 5.07 -24.24 24.44
CA HIS A 55 5.01 -25.34 25.39
C HIS A 55 6.34 -25.47 26.17
N MET A 56 7.48 -25.34 25.47
CA MET A 56 8.79 -25.35 26.12
C MET A 56 8.95 -24.18 27.10
N ILE A 57 8.64 -22.94 26.66
CA ILE A 57 8.74 -21.74 27.50
C ILE A 57 7.83 -21.84 28.71
N MET A 58 6.57 -22.24 28.53
CA MET A 58 5.60 -22.41 29.61
C MET A 58 6.04 -23.47 30.61
N SER A 59 6.78 -24.50 30.20
CA SER A 59 7.27 -25.58 31.07
C SER A 59 8.50 -25.21 31.91
N TRP A 60 9.14 -24.05 31.68
CA TRP A 60 10.35 -23.64 32.43
C TRP A 60 10.06 -23.19 33.85
N SER A 61 8.87 -22.63 34.09
CA SER A 61 8.49 -22.03 35.38
C SER A 61 7.35 -22.79 36.04
N GLY A 62 7.39 -22.90 37.37
CA GLY A 62 6.24 -23.34 38.15
C GLY A 62 5.12 -22.29 38.27
N ASN A 63 5.28 -21.09 37.74
CA ASN A 63 4.26 -20.03 37.73
C ASN A 63 3.81 -19.72 36.28
N CYS A 64 2.77 -20.42 35.84
CA CYS A 64 2.25 -20.27 34.47
C CYS A 64 1.71 -18.87 34.19
N GLY A 65 1.13 -18.16 35.16
CA GLY A 65 0.67 -16.79 34.99
C GLY A 65 1.81 -15.79 34.74
N LYS A 66 2.92 -15.94 35.47
CA LYS A 66 4.11 -15.11 35.23
C LYS A 66 4.69 -15.35 33.84
N THR A 67 4.79 -16.61 33.43
CA THR A 67 5.31 -16.97 32.09
C THR A 67 4.40 -16.44 30.98
N PHE A 68 3.07 -16.53 31.16
CA PHE A 68 2.11 -15.98 30.21
C PHE A 68 2.26 -14.45 30.07
N TRP A 69 2.50 -13.71 31.16
CA TRP A 69 2.79 -12.28 31.11
C TRP A 69 4.14 -11.96 30.42
N ILE A 70 5.15 -12.80 30.56
CA ILE A 70 6.41 -12.65 29.82
C ILE A 70 6.18 -12.79 28.31
N LEU A 71 5.21 -13.61 27.91
CA LEU A 71 4.80 -13.80 26.52
C LEU A 71 3.83 -12.72 26.01
N PHE A 72 3.55 -11.67 26.77
CA PHE A 72 2.64 -10.57 26.40
C PHE A 72 2.95 -9.96 25.02
N PRO A 73 4.20 -9.72 24.61
CA PRO A 73 4.48 -9.22 23.26
C PRO A 73 3.88 -10.11 22.16
N PHE A 74 3.95 -11.43 22.29
CA PHE A 74 3.34 -12.35 21.32
C PHE A 74 1.82 -12.35 21.36
N LEU A 75 1.23 -12.12 22.55
CA LEU A 75 -0.22 -11.93 22.67
C LEU A 75 -0.68 -10.64 21.99
N PHE A 76 0.08 -9.55 22.16
CA PHE A 76 -0.19 -8.28 21.49
C PHE A 76 -0.16 -8.43 19.97
N PHE A 77 0.90 -9.04 19.42
CA PHE A 77 0.98 -9.29 17.99
C PHE A 77 -0.06 -10.32 17.51
N GLY A 78 -0.44 -11.28 18.34
CA GLY A 78 -1.54 -12.19 18.04
C GLY A 78 -2.88 -11.47 17.94
N ALA A 79 -3.13 -10.49 18.82
CA ALA A 79 -4.29 -9.61 18.74
C ALA A 79 -4.28 -8.79 17.44
N PHE A 80 -3.14 -8.21 17.11
CA PHE A 80 -2.94 -7.46 15.88
C PHE A 80 -3.17 -8.34 14.64
N GLN A 81 -2.62 -9.56 14.61
CA GLN A 81 -2.85 -10.52 13.53
C GLN A 81 -4.34 -10.84 13.32
N ILE A 82 -5.12 -11.00 14.41
CA ILE A 82 -6.56 -11.26 14.30
C ILE A 82 -7.31 -10.05 13.74
N VAL A 83 -6.93 -8.82 14.12
CA VAL A 83 -7.50 -7.60 13.56
C VAL A 83 -7.22 -7.50 12.06
N LEU A 84 -5.99 -7.80 11.63
CA LEU A 84 -5.63 -7.79 10.21
C LEU A 84 -6.39 -8.83 9.40
N LEU A 85 -6.58 -10.04 9.94
CA LEU A 85 -7.40 -11.06 9.28
C LEU A 85 -8.88 -10.65 9.18
N TYR A 86 -9.36 -9.85 10.11
CA TYR A 86 -10.69 -9.26 10.01
C TYR A 86 -10.78 -8.24 8.87
N LEU A 87 -9.75 -7.41 8.67
CA LEU A 87 -9.73 -6.39 7.62
C LEU A 87 -9.51 -6.98 6.21
N PHE A 88 -8.53 -7.86 6.08
CA PHE A 88 -8.07 -8.34 4.78
C PHE A 88 -8.47 -9.79 4.46
N GLY A 89 -9.06 -10.51 5.41
CA GLY A 89 -9.48 -11.90 5.26
C GLY A 89 -8.34 -12.92 5.17
N GLN A 90 -7.11 -12.49 4.92
CA GLN A 90 -5.92 -13.32 4.75
C GLN A 90 -4.64 -12.55 5.10
N SER A 91 -3.50 -13.24 5.09
CA SER A 91 -2.14 -12.76 5.25
C SER A 91 -1.63 -12.62 6.68
N VAL A 92 -0.32 -12.76 6.80
CA VAL A 92 0.42 -12.51 8.04
C VAL A 92 0.83 -11.03 8.13
N ILE A 93 1.18 -10.58 9.35
CA ILE A 93 1.58 -9.19 9.58
C ILE A 93 2.78 -8.81 8.70
N ALA A 94 2.60 -7.81 7.85
CA ALA A 94 3.59 -7.29 6.91
C ALA A 94 4.51 -6.22 7.54
N VAL A 95 5.68 -5.98 6.93
CA VAL A 95 6.60 -4.89 7.35
C VAL A 95 5.94 -3.54 7.20
N ASP A 96 5.23 -3.34 6.08
CA ASP A 96 4.58 -2.08 5.75
C ASP A 96 3.52 -1.68 6.78
N MET A 97 2.90 -2.66 7.45
CA MET A 97 1.97 -2.39 8.56
C MET A 97 2.66 -1.77 9.79
N PHE A 98 3.91 -2.15 10.06
CA PHE A 98 4.70 -1.50 11.12
C PHE A 98 5.16 -0.10 10.70
N LEU A 99 5.50 0.08 9.43
CA LEU A 99 5.86 1.40 8.90
C LEU A 99 4.65 2.33 8.91
N ASN A 100 3.49 1.87 8.47
CA ASN A 100 2.25 2.63 8.51
C ASN A 100 1.88 3.06 9.94
N LEU A 101 2.09 2.21 10.95
CA LEU A 101 1.84 2.58 12.35
C LEU A 101 2.64 3.82 12.80
N VAL A 102 3.83 4.03 12.20
CA VAL A 102 4.70 5.19 12.50
C VAL A 102 4.33 6.42 11.65
N THR A 103 3.78 6.22 10.45
CA THR A 103 3.47 7.28 9.48
C THR A 103 2.00 7.69 9.45
N THR A 104 1.08 6.84 9.93
CA THR A 104 -0.36 7.14 10.00
C THR A 104 -0.64 8.24 11.02
N ASN A 105 -1.42 9.21 10.62
CA ASN A 105 -1.85 10.29 11.51
C ASN A 105 -3.09 9.88 12.34
N PRO A 106 -3.35 10.56 13.48
CA PRO A 106 -4.50 10.23 14.34
C PRO A 106 -5.86 10.33 13.66
N GLY A 107 -6.02 11.22 12.65
CA GLY A 107 -7.26 11.36 11.89
C GLY A 107 -7.58 10.12 11.07
N GLU A 108 -6.62 9.63 10.28
CA GLU A 108 -6.76 8.39 9.50
C GLU A 108 -7.00 7.17 10.40
N ALA A 109 -6.31 7.11 11.55
CA ALA A 109 -6.52 6.03 12.52
C ALA A 109 -7.94 6.04 13.09
N LEU A 110 -8.51 7.22 13.36
CA LEU A 110 -9.89 7.35 13.87
C LEU A 110 -10.94 6.98 12.82
N GLU A 111 -10.73 7.33 11.55
CA GLU A 111 -11.62 6.96 10.44
C GLU A 111 -11.78 5.43 10.31
N LEU A 112 -10.71 4.66 10.63
CA LEU A 112 -10.74 3.21 10.60
C LEU A 112 -11.26 2.57 11.89
N LEU A 113 -11.15 3.25 13.04
CA LEU A 113 -11.41 2.66 14.36
C LEU A 113 -12.82 2.14 14.51
N ASP A 114 -13.82 2.88 14.03
CA ASP A 114 -15.24 2.48 14.14
C ASP A 114 -15.51 1.16 13.40
N ASN A 115 -14.82 0.94 12.29
CA ASN A 115 -14.92 -0.29 11.49
C ASN A 115 -14.22 -1.49 12.15
N LEU A 116 -13.30 -1.26 13.08
CA LEU A 116 -12.56 -2.29 13.81
C LEU A 116 -13.24 -2.76 15.09
N ILE A 117 -14.33 -2.13 15.53
CA ILE A 117 -15.02 -2.45 16.79
C ILE A 117 -15.34 -3.95 16.93
N PRO A 118 -15.87 -4.69 15.91
CA PRO A 118 -16.13 -6.10 16.04
C PRO A 118 -14.86 -6.93 16.29
N ALA A 119 -13.77 -6.63 15.58
CA ALA A 119 -12.48 -7.30 15.77
C ALA A 119 -11.88 -6.99 17.15
N ILE A 120 -11.99 -5.75 17.61
CA ILE A 120 -11.56 -5.33 18.94
C ILE A 120 -12.32 -6.11 20.02
N ILE A 121 -13.64 -6.27 19.90
CA ILE A 121 -14.44 -7.06 20.83
C ILE A 121 -13.96 -8.51 20.88
N ILE A 122 -13.70 -9.15 19.73
CA ILE A 122 -13.18 -10.53 19.67
C ILE A 122 -11.84 -10.63 20.42
N VAL A 123 -10.93 -9.72 20.15
CA VAL A 123 -9.59 -9.65 20.77
C VAL A 123 -9.69 -9.45 22.29
N VAL A 124 -10.54 -8.52 22.72
CA VAL A 124 -10.77 -8.25 24.15
C VAL A 124 -11.33 -9.48 24.86
N LEU A 125 -12.34 -10.14 24.27
CA LEU A 125 -12.93 -11.36 24.85
C LEU A 125 -11.95 -12.53 24.88
N LEU A 126 -11.03 -12.62 23.93
CA LEU A 126 -10.03 -13.69 23.85
C LEU A 126 -8.89 -13.49 24.87
N TYR A 127 -8.29 -12.28 24.89
CA TYR A 127 -7.03 -12.06 25.60
C TYR A 127 -7.21 -11.46 27.00
N ILE A 128 -8.14 -10.52 27.21
CA ILE A 128 -8.27 -9.83 28.52
C ILE A 128 -8.65 -10.79 29.66
N PRO A 129 -9.61 -11.70 29.52
CA PRO A 129 -9.91 -12.65 30.59
C PRO A 129 -8.72 -13.54 30.96
N ALA A 130 -7.94 -13.97 29.98
CA ALA A 130 -6.73 -14.77 30.19
C ALA A 130 -5.64 -14.00 30.94
N LEU A 131 -5.40 -12.73 30.55
CA LEU A 131 -4.46 -11.83 31.21
C LEU A 131 -4.89 -11.58 32.68
N VAL A 132 -6.17 -11.37 32.92
CA VAL A 132 -6.70 -11.22 34.27
C VAL A 132 -6.50 -12.50 35.10
N LEU A 133 -6.78 -13.69 34.56
CA LEU A 133 -6.54 -14.98 35.22
C LEU A 133 -5.05 -15.17 35.52
N ALA A 134 -4.18 -14.80 34.60
CA ALA A 134 -2.72 -14.84 34.80
C ALA A 134 -2.28 -13.89 35.93
N ALA A 135 -2.79 -12.65 35.95
CA ALA A 135 -2.52 -11.69 37.02
C ALA A 135 -3.00 -12.18 38.39
N VAL A 136 -4.20 -12.77 38.47
CA VAL A 136 -4.72 -13.38 39.70
C VAL A 136 -3.86 -14.58 40.16
N ALA A 137 -3.39 -15.40 39.22
CA ALA A 137 -2.49 -16.52 39.54
C ALA A 137 -1.14 -16.02 40.14
N VAL A 138 -0.62 -14.94 39.58
CA VAL A 138 0.62 -14.28 40.07
C VAL A 138 0.40 -13.66 41.44
N SER A 139 -0.65 -12.86 41.63
CA SER A 139 -0.95 -12.16 42.91
C SER A 139 -1.21 -13.12 44.04
N LYS A 140 -1.89 -14.24 43.79
CA LYS A 140 -2.17 -15.31 44.77
C LYS A 140 -0.98 -16.27 44.90
N LYS A 141 0.17 -16.01 44.28
CA LYS A 141 1.38 -16.84 44.35
C LYS A 141 1.13 -18.32 44.03
N ARG A 142 0.16 -18.60 43.14
CA ARG A 142 -0.22 -19.98 42.78
C ARG A 142 0.91 -20.60 41.94
N ARG A 143 1.21 -21.88 42.17
CA ARG A 143 2.26 -22.62 41.47
C ARG A 143 1.78 -23.97 40.99
N LEU A 144 2.33 -24.42 39.88
CA LEU A 144 2.25 -25.80 39.40
C LEU A 144 3.08 -26.72 40.28
N SER A 145 2.68 -27.98 40.42
CA SER A 145 3.46 -28.98 41.14
C SER A 145 4.76 -29.28 40.36
N GLU A 146 5.83 -29.60 41.07
CA GLU A 146 7.10 -29.97 40.44
C GLU A 146 6.94 -31.21 39.54
N THR A 147 6.11 -32.16 39.94
CA THR A 147 5.83 -33.35 39.14
C THR A 147 5.15 -33.02 37.83
N PHE A 148 4.20 -32.08 37.82
CA PHE A 148 3.58 -31.56 36.61
C PHE A 148 4.60 -30.87 35.70
N VAL A 149 5.39 -29.94 36.24
CA VAL A 149 6.40 -29.20 35.49
C VAL A 149 7.42 -30.15 34.85
N ARG A 150 7.92 -31.16 35.60
CA ARG A 150 8.84 -32.17 35.06
C ARG A 150 8.21 -32.99 33.93
N ARG A 151 6.94 -33.38 34.08
CA ARG A 151 6.18 -34.10 33.06
C ARG A 151 6.01 -33.27 31.80
N GLU A 152 5.55 -32.03 31.94
CA GLU A 152 5.32 -31.14 30.78
C GLU A 152 6.64 -30.74 30.09
N ARG A 153 7.72 -30.57 30.82
CA ARG A 153 9.04 -30.35 30.23
C ARG A 153 9.53 -31.53 29.38
N LYS A 154 9.23 -32.77 29.82
CA LYS A 154 9.54 -33.97 29.01
C LYS A 154 8.68 -34.00 27.75
N ARG A 155 7.39 -33.68 27.84
CA ARG A 155 6.46 -33.59 26.70
C ARG A 155 6.86 -32.49 25.77
N ALA A 156 7.24 -31.32 26.26
CA ALA A 156 7.70 -30.18 25.48
C ALA A 156 8.94 -30.50 24.66
N ARG A 157 9.90 -31.26 25.18
CA ARG A 157 11.06 -31.74 24.38
C ARG A 157 10.64 -32.60 23.21
N ILE A 158 9.64 -33.47 23.41
CA ILE A 158 9.12 -34.32 22.31
C ILE A 158 8.39 -33.47 21.26
N THR A 159 7.58 -32.50 21.71
CA THR A 159 6.89 -31.59 20.77
C THR A 159 7.87 -30.69 20.01
N VAL A 160 8.98 -30.26 20.62
CA VAL A 160 10.04 -29.50 19.92
C VAL A 160 10.68 -30.34 18.82
N ILE A 161 11.02 -31.60 19.09
CA ILE A 161 11.55 -32.50 18.05
C ILE A 161 10.53 -32.64 16.92
N ALA A 162 9.24 -32.84 17.24
CA ALA A 162 8.18 -32.92 16.23
C ALA A 162 8.03 -31.60 15.45
N GLY A 163 8.13 -30.45 16.13
CA GLY A 163 8.12 -29.12 15.50
C GLY A 163 9.28 -28.91 14.52
N ILE A 164 10.50 -29.31 14.91
CA ILE A 164 11.66 -29.24 14.02
C ILE A 164 11.48 -30.18 12.80
N LEU A 165 10.99 -31.38 13.02
CA LEU A 165 10.72 -32.32 11.92
C LEU A 165 9.63 -31.78 10.98
N SER A 166 8.60 -31.12 11.49
CA SER A 166 7.58 -30.47 10.65
C SER A 166 8.15 -29.32 9.83
N LEU A 167 9.10 -28.56 10.38
CA LEU A 167 9.82 -27.49 9.66
C LEU A 167 10.65 -28.07 8.51
N VAL A 168 11.43 -29.10 8.79
CA VAL A 168 12.21 -29.79 7.75
C VAL A 168 11.28 -30.32 6.64
N ALA A 169 10.15 -30.92 7.03
CA ALA A 169 9.17 -31.39 6.06
C ALA A 169 8.56 -30.23 5.25
N ALA A 170 8.25 -29.07 5.87
CA ALA A 170 7.76 -27.91 5.14
C ALA A 170 8.74 -27.47 4.04
N TYR A 171 10.03 -27.33 4.36
CA TYR A 171 11.05 -26.99 3.36
C TYR A 171 11.29 -28.05 2.29
N LEU A 172 11.07 -29.34 2.59
CA LEU A 172 11.24 -30.40 1.61
C LEU A 172 10.06 -30.55 0.64
N PHE A 173 8.85 -30.22 1.08
CA PHE A 173 7.61 -30.42 0.31
C PHE A 173 6.99 -29.14 -0.23
N ASP A 174 7.50 -27.96 0.20
CA ASP A 174 7.09 -26.67 -0.32
C ASP A 174 8.33 -25.78 -0.57
N ALA A 175 8.75 -25.73 -1.83
CA ALA A 175 9.93 -24.95 -2.23
C ALA A 175 9.78 -23.43 -2.02
N ARG A 176 8.53 -22.93 -1.82
CA ARG A 176 8.23 -21.52 -1.59
C ARG A 176 8.10 -21.17 -0.12
N TYR A 177 8.09 -22.17 0.77
CA TYR A 177 7.95 -21.92 2.20
C TYR A 177 9.16 -21.18 2.76
N GLU A 178 8.92 -20.04 3.37
CA GLU A 178 9.94 -19.21 4.04
C GLU A 178 9.54 -18.91 5.49
N LEU A 179 10.34 -19.36 6.46
CA LEU A 179 10.08 -19.14 7.88
C LEU A 179 9.87 -17.66 8.22
N LYS A 180 10.65 -16.77 7.56
CA LYS A 180 10.61 -15.32 7.78
C LYS A 180 9.33 -14.65 7.27
N SER A 181 8.62 -15.29 6.33
CA SER A 181 7.43 -14.75 5.69
C SER A 181 6.16 -15.47 6.16
N ASP A 182 6.20 -16.80 6.27
CA ASP A 182 5.00 -17.62 6.36
C ASP A 182 4.65 -18.08 7.76
N LEU A 183 5.62 -18.06 8.70
CA LEU A 183 5.41 -18.59 10.05
C LEU A 183 5.20 -17.46 11.08
N TYR A 184 3.99 -17.35 11.61
CA TYR A 184 3.71 -16.55 12.81
C TYR A 184 4.23 -17.28 14.08
N PRO A 185 4.97 -16.64 15.01
CA PRO A 185 5.35 -15.23 15.04
C PRO A 185 6.77 -14.94 14.54
N ALA A 186 7.44 -15.85 13.82
CA ALA A 186 8.79 -15.62 13.33
C ALA A 186 8.83 -14.45 12.32
N ASN A 187 7.81 -14.36 11.45
CA ASN A 187 7.64 -13.26 10.52
C ASN A 187 7.55 -11.91 11.24
N VAL A 188 6.82 -11.84 12.35
CA VAL A 188 6.68 -10.60 13.15
C VAL A 188 8.04 -10.14 13.67
N CYS A 189 8.84 -11.06 14.24
CA CYS A 189 10.18 -10.73 14.74
C CYS A 189 11.09 -10.23 13.63
N TYR A 190 11.05 -10.87 12.46
CA TYR A 190 11.82 -10.47 11.28
C TYR A 190 11.36 -9.12 10.75
N ASN A 191 10.05 -8.92 10.60
CA ASN A 191 9.47 -7.71 10.04
C ASN A 191 9.69 -6.47 10.93
N ILE A 192 9.66 -6.64 12.26
CA ILE A 192 10.03 -5.58 13.20
C ILE A 192 11.51 -5.17 12.99
N ALA A 193 12.42 -6.13 12.92
CA ALA A 193 13.84 -5.83 12.69
C ALA A 193 14.04 -5.11 11.34
N LEU A 194 13.34 -5.54 10.30
CA LEU A 194 13.38 -4.94 8.97
C LEU A 194 12.77 -3.53 8.96
N ALA A 195 11.67 -3.29 9.68
CA ALA A 195 11.08 -1.96 9.82
C ALA A 195 12.06 -0.98 10.50
N PHE A 196 12.73 -1.39 11.58
CA PHE A 196 13.77 -0.58 12.21
C PHE A 196 14.94 -0.28 11.27
N GLN A 197 15.39 -1.28 10.50
CA GLN A 197 16.45 -1.09 9.51
C GLN A 197 16.03 -0.06 8.45
N ARG A 198 14.83 -0.18 7.87
CA ARG A 198 14.31 0.74 6.86
C ARG A 198 14.15 2.15 7.42
N THR A 199 13.62 2.29 8.63
CA THR A 199 13.50 3.59 9.31
C THR A 199 14.88 4.25 9.49
N ALA A 200 15.89 3.50 9.94
CA ALA A 200 17.24 4.02 10.06
C ALA A 200 17.83 4.45 8.71
N GLN A 201 17.64 3.67 7.64
CA GLN A 201 18.07 4.03 6.29
C GLN A 201 17.38 5.31 5.79
N THR A 202 16.08 5.45 6.04
CA THR A 202 15.31 6.65 5.68
C THR A 202 15.82 7.89 6.42
N GLN A 203 16.14 7.77 7.72
CA GLN A 203 16.70 8.88 8.51
C GLN A 203 18.07 9.36 7.99
N HIS A 204 18.85 8.49 7.36
CA HIS A 204 20.16 8.84 6.79
C HIS A 204 20.08 9.25 5.31
N TYR A 205 18.89 9.35 4.73
CA TYR A 205 18.71 9.64 3.32
C TYR A 205 19.41 10.92 2.85
N ALA A 206 19.32 12.01 3.64
CA ALA A 206 19.96 13.28 3.28
C ALA A 206 21.49 13.16 3.11
N GLU A 207 22.13 12.26 3.86
CA GLU A 207 23.57 11.98 3.77
C GLU A 207 23.91 11.06 2.59
N THR A 208 23.09 10.02 2.39
CA THR A 208 23.35 8.97 1.39
C THR A 208 23.03 9.41 -0.03
N SER A 209 22.13 10.39 -0.22
CA SER A 209 21.72 10.91 -1.52
C SER A 209 22.41 12.22 -1.92
N LYS A 210 23.22 12.85 -1.03
CA LYS A 210 23.77 14.21 -1.23
C LYS A 210 24.58 14.38 -2.51
N ASP A 211 25.35 13.36 -2.89
CA ASP A 211 26.25 13.38 -4.04
C ASP A 211 25.58 12.83 -5.34
N PHE A 212 24.31 12.44 -5.25
CA PHE A 212 23.58 11.95 -6.40
C PHE A 212 23.23 13.08 -7.37
N THR A 213 23.45 12.85 -8.65
CA THR A 213 23.04 13.73 -9.76
C THR A 213 22.55 12.88 -10.92
N PHE A 214 21.53 13.35 -11.60
CA PHE A 214 21.05 12.77 -12.86
C PHE A 214 21.95 13.12 -14.03
N GLN A 215 22.85 14.12 -13.91
CA GLN A 215 23.61 14.71 -15.00
C GLN A 215 22.67 15.15 -16.14
N ALA A 216 21.50 15.62 -15.78
CA ALA A 216 20.41 15.88 -16.70
C ALA A 216 20.64 17.17 -17.49
N LYS A 217 20.25 17.14 -18.77
CA LYS A 217 20.28 18.28 -19.69
C LYS A 217 18.99 18.32 -20.48
N THR A 218 18.54 19.51 -20.86
CA THR A 218 17.41 19.63 -21.79
C THR A 218 17.86 19.51 -23.23
N THR A 219 17.08 18.77 -24.03
CA THR A 219 17.22 18.73 -25.51
C THR A 219 16.27 19.72 -26.17
N ARG A 220 15.47 20.46 -25.41
CA ARG A 220 14.47 21.41 -25.91
C ARG A 220 15.09 22.74 -26.25
N PRO A 221 14.63 23.42 -27.35
CA PRO A 221 15.12 24.75 -27.73
C PRO A 221 14.78 25.79 -26.66
N GLU A 222 15.63 26.78 -26.45
CA GLU A 222 15.39 27.85 -25.45
C GLU A 222 14.26 28.81 -25.82
N LYS A 223 13.78 28.80 -27.05
CA LYS A 223 12.90 29.83 -27.63
C LYS A 223 11.42 29.69 -27.24
N ASN A 224 10.98 28.54 -26.80
CA ASN A 224 9.56 28.28 -26.50
C ASN A 224 9.34 28.21 -24.98
N ARG A 225 8.26 28.86 -24.53
CA ARG A 225 7.77 28.60 -23.17
C ARG A 225 7.15 27.20 -23.13
N GLU A 226 7.52 26.43 -22.13
CA GLU A 226 7.06 25.05 -21.96
C GLU A 226 6.72 24.74 -20.50
N VAL A 227 5.62 24.02 -20.31
CA VAL A 227 5.14 23.61 -18.99
C VAL A 227 4.77 22.13 -19.00
N TYR A 228 5.37 21.38 -18.10
CA TYR A 228 5.07 19.97 -17.89
C TYR A 228 4.48 19.74 -16.52
N VAL A 229 3.36 19.02 -16.46
CA VAL A 229 2.67 18.70 -15.20
C VAL A 229 2.61 17.19 -15.00
N MET A 230 3.17 16.74 -13.91
CA MET A 230 3.12 15.36 -13.43
C MET A 230 2.09 15.27 -12.31
N VAL A 231 1.02 14.51 -12.50
CA VAL A 231 -0.05 14.36 -11.53
C VAL A 231 -0.06 12.94 -10.98
N ILE A 232 0.16 12.81 -9.69
CA ILE A 232 0.11 11.56 -8.95
C ILE A 232 -1.23 11.50 -8.25
N GLY A 233 -2.09 10.57 -8.70
CA GLY A 233 -3.38 10.26 -8.08
C GLY A 233 -3.20 9.31 -6.91
N GLU A 234 -4.21 9.23 -6.07
CA GLU A 234 -4.25 8.39 -4.87
C GLU A 234 -5.45 7.45 -4.93
N THR A 235 -5.21 6.16 -4.72
CA THR A 235 -6.24 5.11 -4.51
C THR A 235 -7.25 4.97 -5.64
N SER A 236 -6.93 5.39 -6.89
CA SER A 236 -7.87 5.38 -8.00
C SER A 236 -7.68 4.16 -8.89
N ARG A 237 -8.63 3.21 -8.86
CA ARG A 237 -8.58 1.98 -9.68
C ARG A 237 -9.18 2.18 -11.06
N ALA A 238 -8.53 1.65 -12.08
CA ALA A 238 -9.00 1.76 -13.48
C ALA A 238 -10.38 1.10 -13.71
N ALA A 239 -10.75 0.12 -12.89
CA ALA A 239 -12.01 -0.62 -12.99
C ALA A 239 -13.26 0.28 -12.89
N ASN A 240 -13.17 1.44 -12.21
CA ASN A 240 -14.28 2.40 -12.06
C ASN A 240 -14.18 3.61 -13.02
N TRP A 241 -13.28 3.59 -14.00
CA TRP A 241 -13.16 4.66 -14.99
C TRP A 241 -13.93 4.31 -16.26
N SER A 242 -14.91 5.15 -16.65
CA SER A 242 -15.71 4.92 -17.87
C SER A 242 -14.88 4.97 -19.15
N ILE A 243 -13.76 5.68 -19.17
CA ILE A 243 -12.82 5.73 -20.29
C ILE A 243 -12.15 4.35 -20.54
N TYR A 244 -12.16 3.44 -19.58
CA TYR A 244 -11.70 2.04 -19.68
C TYR A 244 -12.85 1.04 -19.76
N GLY A 245 -14.07 1.52 -20.04
CA GLY A 245 -15.25 0.66 -20.26
C GLY A 245 -16.04 0.32 -18.99
N TYR A 246 -15.88 1.08 -17.91
CA TYR A 246 -16.82 1.00 -16.79
C TYR A 246 -18.20 1.49 -17.22
N ASN A 247 -19.26 0.82 -16.74
CA ASN A 247 -20.62 1.06 -17.21
C ASN A 247 -21.27 2.35 -16.68
N ARG A 248 -20.69 2.98 -15.68
CA ARG A 248 -21.16 4.26 -15.12
C ARG A 248 -20.30 5.41 -15.65
N ASN A 249 -20.93 6.56 -15.94
CA ASN A 249 -20.25 7.72 -16.52
C ASN A 249 -19.42 8.49 -15.47
N THR A 250 -18.24 7.98 -15.15
CA THR A 250 -17.31 8.56 -14.18
C THR A 250 -16.30 9.53 -14.81
N ASN A 251 -16.13 9.51 -16.15
CA ASN A 251 -15.18 10.40 -16.84
C ASN A 251 -15.86 11.25 -17.95
N PRO A 252 -16.91 12.05 -17.63
CA PRO A 252 -17.65 12.82 -18.61
C PRO A 252 -16.86 13.95 -19.24
N GLU A 253 -15.83 14.48 -18.59
CA GLU A 253 -15.04 15.60 -19.07
C GLU A 253 -13.81 15.16 -19.86
N LEU A 254 -13.04 14.21 -19.36
CA LEU A 254 -11.81 13.73 -20.01
C LEU A 254 -12.10 13.07 -21.36
N THR A 255 -13.23 12.41 -21.52
CA THR A 255 -13.64 11.82 -22.81
C THR A 255 -13.84 12.83 -23.94
N LYS A 256 -14.00 14.12 -23.61
CA LYS A 256 -14.15 15.23 -24.58
C LYS A 256 -12.82 15.91 -24.90
N ILE A 257 -11.76 15.63 -24.16
CA ILE A 257 -10.47 16.31 -24.28
C ILE A 257 -9.70 15.79 -25.50
N LYS A 258 -9.31 16.71 -26.39
CA LYS A 258 -8.43 16.39 -27.53
C LYS A 258 -6.97 16.30 -27.08
N GLY A 259 -6.23 15.39 -27.70
CA GLY A 259 -4.81 15.18 -27.37
C GLY A 259 -4.56 14.39 -26.09
N LEU A 260 -5.61 13.77 -25.53
CA LEU A 260 -5.55 12.86 -24.40
C LEU A 260 -5.51 11.42 -24.89
N THR A 261 -4.50 10.65 -24.47
CA THR A 261 -4.40 9.21 -24.65
C THR A 261 -4.54 8.51 -23.31
N ALA A 262 -5.45 7.55 -23.21
CA ALA A 262 -5.69 6.71 -22.05
C ALA A 262 -5.16 5.29 -22.31
N PHE A 263 -4.27 4.82 -21.42
CA PHE A 263 -3.62 3.50 -21.52
C PHE A 263 -4.38 2.51 -20.64
N SER A 264 -4.83 1.40 -21.23
CA SER A 264 -5.80 0.49 -20.59
C SER A 264 -5.18 -0.68 -19.82
N HIS A 265 -3.94 -1.06 -20.11
CA HIS A 265 -3.30 -2.25 -19.55
C HIS A 265 -2.15 -1.90 -18.60
N VAL A 266 -2.44 -1.03 -17.62
CA VAL A 266 -1.43 -0.50 -16.69
C VAL A 266 -1.60 -1.13 -15.32
N LEU A 267 -0.54 -1.78 -14.82
CA LEU A 267 -0.48 -2.27 -13.46
C LEU A 267 0.58 -1.51 -12.66
N THR A 268 0.26 -1.18 -11.42
CA THR A 268 1.26 -0.68 -10.46
C THR A 268 2.09 -1.83 -9.90
N GLU A 269 3.32 -1.52 -9.50
CA GLU A 269 4.24 -2.50 -8.91
C GLU A 269 4.10 -2.58 -7.38
N SER A 270 3.22 -1.78 -6.76
CA SER A 270 2.91 -1.82 -5.32
C SER A 270 1.51 -1.29 -5.06
N ASN A 271 0.86 -1.78 -4.01
CA ASN A 271 -0.45 -1.34 -3.52
C ASN A 271 -0.35 -0.45 -2.27
N THR A 272 0.81 0.17 -2.04
CA THR A 272 1.04 1.05 -0.89
C THR A 272 1.70 2.35 -1.35
N THR A 273 1.15 3.49 -0.93
CA THR A 273 1.57 4.84 -1.32
C THR A 273 3.05 5.09 -1.04
N HIS A 274 3.56 4.65 0.13
CA HIS A 274 4.96 4.87 0.52
C HIS A 274 5.99 4.09 -0.32
N LYS A 275 5.55 3.16 -1.20
CA LYS A 275 6.39 2.46 -2.19
C LYS A 275 6.10 2.94 -3.61
N SER A 276 4.82 2.99 -3.99
CA SER A 276 4.41 3.31 -5.36
C SER A 276 4.76 4.75 -5.74
N VAL A 277 4.43 5.74 -4.91
CA VAL A 277 4.72 7.15 -5.23
C VAL A 277 6.22 7.43 -5.37
N PRO A 278 7.10 6.98 -4.45
CA PRO A 278 8.54 7.12 -4.67
C PRO A 278 9.06 6.46 -5.97
N MET A 279 8.52 5.29 -6.36
CA MET A 279 8.85 4.68 -7.65
C MET A 279 8.34 5.49 -8.85
N LEU A 280 7.17 6.13 -8.75
CA LEU A 280 6.68 7.04 -9.79
C LEU A 280 7.56 8.28 -9.93
N MET A 281 8.11 8.78 -8.82
CA MET A 281 8.91 10.00 -8.77
C MET A 281 10.41 9.79 -9.01
N SER A 282 10.90 8.56 -9.19
CA SER A 282 12.32 8.26 -9.34
C SER A 282 12.58 7.23 -10.45
N SER A 283 13.85 6.98 -10.76
CA SER A 283 14.25 5.92 -11.69
C SER A 283 14.19 4.52 -11.07
N VAL A 284 13.83 4.42 -9.80
CA VAL A 284 13.77 3.17 -9.05
C VAL A 284 12.57 2.33 -9.48
N THR A 285 12.78 1.03 -9.63
CA THR A 285 11.75 0.05 -9.96
C THR A 285 11.67 -1.03 -8.88
N ALA A 286 10.69 -1.94 -8.97
CA ALA A 286 10.60 -3.08 -8.05
C ALA A 286 11.88 -3.94 -8.04
N HIS A 287 12.62 -4.01 -9.15
CA HIS A 287 13.85 -4.81 -9.25
C HIS A 287 15.02 -4.25 -8.44
N ASP A 288 15.08 -2.94 -8.23
CA ASP A 288 16.18 -2.25 -7.56
C ASP A 288 15.71 -1.28 -6.48
N PHE A 289 14.55 -1.56 -5.86
CA PHE A 289 13.89 -0.64 -4.92
C PHE A 289 14.81 -0.12 -3.80
N ASN A 290 15.74 -0.94 -3.32
CA ASN A 290 16.67 -0.51 -2.27
C ASN A 290 17.64 0.60 -2.70
N SER A 291 17.73 0.93 -4.00
CA SER A 291 18.51 2.06 -4.49
C SER A 291 17.89 3.41 -4.10
N ILE A 292 16.61 3.43 -3.71
CA ILE A 292 15.86 4.63 -3.30
C ILE A 292 16.55 5.40 -2.16
N TYR A 293 17.25 4.69 -1.26
CA TYR A 293 17.97 5.30 -0.15
C TYR A 293 19.19 6.13 -0.57
N ARG A 294 19.54 6.13 -1.88
CA ARG A 294 20.74 6.80 -2.42
C ARG A 294 20.46 7.63 -3.66
N GLN A 295 19.22 7.66 -4.15
CA GLN A 295 18.82 8.39 -5.35
C GLN A 295 17.97 9.60 -4.99
N LYS A 296 17.86 10.55 -5.92
CA LYS A 296 16.95 11.69 -5.87
C LYS A 296 15.75 11.47 -6.79
N GLY A 297 14.73 12.31 -6.64
CA GLY A 297 13.52 12.29 -7.43
C GLY A 297 13.66 12.98 -8.80
N ILE A 298 12.66 12.80 -9.66
CA ILE A 298 12.57 13.38 -11.00
C ILE A 298 12.67 14.91 -10.99
N ILE A 299 12.25 15.55 -9.90
CA ILE A 299 12.32 17.01 -9.70
C ILE A 299 13.77 17.48 -9.84
N THR A 300 14.72 16.76 -9.25
CA THR A 300 16.16 17.05 -9.41
C THR A 300 16.59 16.97 -10.88
N ALA A 301 16.12 15.98 -11.66
CA ALA A 301 16.48 15.87 -13.09
C ALA A 301 15.98 17.08 -13.89
N PHE A 302 14.75 17.54 -13.66
CA PHE A 302 14.23 18.75 -14.31
C PHE A 302 14.97 20.01 -13.85
N LYS A 303 15.29 20.12 -12.56
CA LYS A 303 16.06 21.24 -12.02
C LYS A 303 17.47 21.32 -12.59
N GLU A 304 18.18 20.20 -12.70
CA GLU A 304 19.49 20.13 -13.37
C GLU A 304 19.41 20.55 -14.86
N ALA A 305 18.28 20.26 -15.51
CA ALA A 305 18.02 20.64 -16.90
C ALA A 305 17.54 22.10 -17.07
N GLY A 306 17.50 22.89 -15.98
CA GLY A 306 17.18 24.33 -15.99
C GLY A 306 15.69 24.66 -15.92
N TYR A 307 14.84 23.73 -15.50
CA TYR A 307 13.42 24.00 -15.23
C TYR A 307 13.24 24.63 -13.84
N ARG A 308 12.35 25.63 -13.76
CA ARG A 308 11.74 26.04 -12.50
C ARG A 308 10.80 24.94 -12.06
N THR A 309 10.94 24.48 -10.81
CA THR A 309 10.27 23.29 -10.33
C THR A 309 9.33 23.61 -9.16
N ALA A 310 8.13 23.01 -9.16
CA ALA A 310 7.17 23.11 -8.07
C ALA A 310 6.63 21.72 -7.70
N PHE A 311 6.42 21.51 -6.40
CA PHE A 311 5.74 20.33 -5.85
C PHE A 311 4.60 20.80 -4.95
N PHE A 312 3.38 20.40 -5.27
CA PHE A 312 2.18 20.71 -4.50
C PHE A 312 1.46 19.44 -4.10
N SER A 313 1.26 19.23 -2.80
CA SER A 313 0.66 18.02 -2.25
C SER A 313 -0.57 18.34 -1.41
N ASN A 314 -1.67 17.61 -1.66
CA ASN A 314 -2.83 17.55 -0.77
C ASN A 314 -2.75 16.37 0.21
N GLN A 315 -1.55 15.90 0.48
CA GLN A 315 -1.25 14.90 1.51
C GLN A 315 -0.55 15.59 2.69
N ARG A 316 -0.53 14.94 3.84
CA ARG A 316 0.20 15.45 5.01
C ARG A 316 1.69 15.16 4.89
N TYR A 317 2.49 16.08 5.39
CA TYR A 317 3.92 15.85 5.58
C TYR A 317 4.14 14.73 6.61
N ASN A 318 4.84 13.66 6.24
CA ASN A 318 5.02 12.48 7.08
C ASN A 318 6.47 11.93 7.14
N HIS A 319 7.46 12.72 6.69
CA HIS A 319 8.88 12.35 6.66
C HIS A 319 9.20 11.12 5.78
N SER A 320 8.40 10.87 4.73
CA SER A 320 8.62 9.81 3.76
C SER A 320 9.49 10.26 2.58
N PHE A 321 9.81 9.33 1.67
CA PHE A 321 10.48 9.66 0.40
C PHE A 321 9.69 10.62 -0.47
N ILE A 322 8.36 10.64 -0.36
CA ILE A 322 7.49 11.58 -1.08
C ILE A 322 7.87 13.01 -0.68
N ASP A 323 8.00 13.23 0.63
CA ASP A 323 8.39 14.54 1.19
C ASP A 323 9.81 14.93 0.81
N PHE A 324 10.72 13.96 0.82
CA PHE A 324 12.12 14.21 0.46
C PHE A 324 12.24 14.63 -1.00
N PHE A 325 11.57 13.90 -1.90
CA PHE A 325 11.56 14.22 -3.33
C PHE A 325 10.80 15.52 -3.61
N GLY A 326 9.69 15.79 -2.91
CA GLY A 326 8.97 17.05 -3.02
C GLY A 326 9.83 18.26 -2.64
N LYS A 327 10.63 18.14 -1.58
CA LYS A 327 11.55 19.19 -1.11
C LYS A 327 12.73 19.48 -2.04
N GLU A 328 12.95 18.67 -3.08
CA GLU A 328 13.92 18.98 -4.12
C GLU A 328 13.47 20.15 -5.01
N ALA A 329 12.17 20.45 -5.06
CA ALA A 329 11.60 21.53 -5.85
C ALA A 329 12.03 22.92 -5.36
N ASP A 330 11.99 23.91 -6.26
CA ASP A 330 12.23 25.32 -5.91
C ASP A 330 11.08 25.85 -5.03
N ILE A 331 9.86 25.35 -5.26
CA ILE A 331 8.68 25.62 -4.45
C ILE A 331 8.07 24.28 -4.03
N CYS A 332 7.85 24.11 -2.72
CA CYS A 332 7.24 22.91 -2.16
C CYS A 332 6.17 23.30 -1.15
N ASP A 333 4.93 22.85 -1.37
CA ASP A 333 3.81 23.17 -0.50
C ASP A 333 2.96 21.92 -0.21
N PHE A 334 2.66 21.68 1.07
CA PHE A 334 1.76 20.66 1.57
C PHE A 334 0.52 21.36 2.13
N ILE A 335 -0.56 21.40 1.32
CA ILE A 335 -1.75 22.20 1.65
C ILE A 335 -2.59 21.62 2.79
N LYS A 336 -2.40 20.34 3.11
CA LYS A 336 -3.08 19.67 4.22
C LYS A 336 -2.27 19.83 5.51
N GLU A 337 -2.33 21.02 6.10
CA GLU A 337 -1.63 21.33 7.35
C GLU A 337 -2.15 20.46 8.51
N ASP A 338 -1.26 20.17 9.46
CA ASP A 338 -1.64 19.51 10.71
C ASP A 338 -2.25 20.54 11.68
N THR A 339 -3.56 20.65 11.67
CA THR A 339 -4.31 21.54 12.61
C THR A 339 -4.42 20.95 14.01
N GLY A 340 -3.81 19.77 14.25
CA GLY A 340 -3.83 19.07 15.55
C GLY A 340 -5.13 18.33 15.85
N ASP A 341 -6.25 18.73 15.28
CA ASP A 341 -7.57 18.07 15.43
C ASP A 341 -8.03 17.31 14.18
N GLY A 342 -7.25 17.38 13.10
CA GLY A 342 -7.56 16.68 11.84
C GLY A 342 -8.72 17.30 11.04
N SER A 343 -9.29 18.42 11.49
CA SER A 343 -10.51 19.00 10.90
C SER A 343 -10.31 19.65 9.52
N TYR A 344 -9.09 20.07 9.19
CA TYR A 344 -8.79 20.69 7.89
C TYR A 344 -8.52 19.63 6.82
N ASN A 345 -9.49 19.47 5.91
CA ASN A 345 -9.46 18.52 4.82
C ASN A 345 -9.76 19.21 3.48
N PRO A 346 -8.79 19.92 2.89
CA PRO A 346 -9.00 20.66 1.64
C PRO A 346 -9.26 19.69 0.47
N SER A 347 -10.05 20.16 -0.49
CA SER A 347 -10.24 19.42 -1.74
C SER A 347 -9.02 19.58 -2.66
N ASP A 348 -8.83 18.65 -3.62
CA ASP A 348 -7.77 18.75 -4.61
C ASP A 348 -7.85 20.00 -5.48
N ASP A 349 -9.01 20.66 -5.56
CA ASP A 349 -9.19 21.94 -6.27
C ASP A 349 -8.28 23.07 -5.75
N GLU A 350 -7.85 23.00 -4.50
CA GLU A 350 -6.90 23.99 -3.95
C GLU A 350 -5.54 23.91 -4.66
N LEU A 351 -5.14 22.72 -5.14
CA LEU A 351 -3.93 22.57 -5.94
C LEU A 351 -3.98 23.38 -7.24
N LEU A 352 -5.16 23.53 -7.86
CA LEU A 352 -5.31 24.31 -9.08
C LEU A 352 -5.02 25.81 -8.86
N LYS A 353 -5.27 26.33 -7.65
CA LYS A 353 -4.93 27.72 -7.31
C LYS A 353 -3.42 27.90 -7.27
N LEU A 354 -2.69 26.92 -6.73
CA LEU A 354 -1.22 26.94 -6.69
C LEU A 354 -0.63 26.81 -8.10
N VAL A 355 -1.22 25.94 -8.94
CA VAL A 355 -0.84 25.86 -10.36
C VAL A 355 -1.06 27.18 -11.07
N ALA A 356 -2.20 27.86 -10.88
CA ALA A 356 -2.48 29.16 -11.49
C ALA A 356 -1.43 30.20 -11.08
N ALA A 357 -1.07 30.25 -9.79
CA ALA A 357 -0.03 31.15 -9.29
C ALA A 357 1.33 30.85 -9.93
N GLU A 358 1.71 29.56 -10.03
CA GLU A 358 2.99 29.17 -10.63
C GLU A 358 3.02 29.45 -12.16
N LEU A 359 1.92 29.26 -12.87
CA LEU A 359 1.81 29.62 -14.28
C LEU A 359 1.95 31.13 -14.51
N ALA A 360 1.48 31.96 -13.58
CA ALA A 360 1.59 33.42 -13.65
C ALA A 360 3.03 33.95 -13.51
N GLU A 361 3.96 33.17 -12.96
CA GLU A 361 5.39 33.48 -12.91
C GLU A 361 6.03 33.56 -14.31
N ASN A 362 5.39 33.00 -15.33
CA ASN A 362 5.81 33.06 -16.73
C ASN A 362 7.27 32.60 -16.98
N ALA A 363 7.80 31.70 -16.17
CA ALA A 363 9.13 31.13 -16.45
C ALA A 363 9.14 30.40 -17.80
N SER A 364 10.25 30.44 -18.50
CA SER A 364 10.37 29.83 -19.83
C SER A 364 10.22 28.31 -19.80
N LYS A 365 10.66 27.68 -18.72
CA LYS A 365 10.59 26.23 -18.48
C LYS A 365 10.07 25.94 -17.08
N GLN A 366 8.93 25.29 -16.98
CA GLN A 366 8.29 24.95 -15.69
C GLN A 366 7.98 23.46 -15.64
N PHE A 367 8.28 22.84 -14.50
CA PHE A 367 7.89 21.48 -14.16
C PHE A 367 7.13 21.48 -12.83
N ILE A 368 5.90 21.01 -12.87
CA ILE A 368 5.00 21.02 -11.70
C ILE A 368 4.61 19.58 -11.39
N VAL A 369 4.81 19.16 -10.15
CA VAL A 369 4.34 17.87 -9.63
C VAL A 369 3.16 18.13 -8.70
N LEU A 370 2.04 17.46 -8.96
CA LEU A 370 0.85 17.48 -8.11
C LEU A 370 0.66 16.11 -7.47
N HIS A 371 0.49 16.07 -6.17
CA HIS A 371 0.15 14.87 -5.42
C HIS A 371 -1.22 15.06 -4.78
N THR A 372 -2.24 14.41 -5.35
CA THR A 372 -3.64 14.58 -4.95
C THR A 372 -3.99 13.70 -3.74
N TYR A 373 -5.11 14.00 -3.08
CA TYR A 373 -5.72 13.11 -2.10
C TYR A 373 -6.71 12.13 -2.74
N GLY A 374 -7.10 12.41 -3.98
CA GLY A 374 -7.75 11.51 -4.92
C GLY A 374 -8.98 10.80 -4.40
N SER A 375 -8.96 9.47 -4.43
CA SER A 375 -10.06 8.59 -4.00
C SER A 375 -9.76 7.85 -2.68
N HIS A 376 -8.86 8.40 -1.84
CA HIS A 376 -8.54 7.82 -0.54
C HIS A 376 -9.79 7.71 0.36
N PHE A 377 -9.90 6.66 1.13
CA PHE A 377 -10.96 6.49 2.14
C PHE A 377 -10.85 7.63 3.23
N ASN A 378 -11.92 8.23 3.74
CA ASN A 378 -13.33 8.08 3.47
C ASN A 378 -13.74 8.78 2.14
N TYR A 379 -14.27 8.03 1.17
CA TYR A 379 -14.56 8.53 -0.19
C TYR A 379 -15.50 9.74 -0.20
N ARG A 380 -16.50 9.78 0.71
CA ARG A 380 -17.49 10.85 0.77
C ARG A 380 -16.88 12.21 1.07
N GLU A 381 -15.72 12.25 1.66
CA GLU A 381 -14.98 13.46 2.00
C GLU A 381 -14.05 13.96 0.87
N ARG A 382 -13.98 13.25 -0.23
CA ARG A 382 -13.08 13.58 -1.35
C ARG A 382 -13.67 14.58 -2.33
N TYR A 383 -14.96 14.90 -2.22
CA TYR A 383 -15.65 15.83 -3.10
C TYR A 383 -16.68 16.65 -2.31
N PRO A 384 -16.96 17.91 -2.73
CA PRO A 384 -18.03 18.73 -2.15
C PRO A 384 -19.41 18.07 -2.31
N ALA A 385 -20.34 18.35 -1.41
CA ALA A 385 -21.66 17.71 -1.40
C ALA A 385 -22.48 17.96 -2.66
N ASP A 386 -22.35 19.13 -3.27
CA ASP A 386 -22.98 19.53 -4.53
C ASP A 386 -22.37 18.87 -5.78
N ASN A 387 -21.22 18.21 -5.64
CA ASN A 387 -20.61 17.39 -6.67
C ASN A 387 -21.01 15.90 -6.61
N ALA A 388 -21.85 15.50 -5.64
CA ALA A 388 -22.38 14.15 -5.55
C ALA A 388 -23.35 13.88 -6.72
N PHE A 389 -23.01 12.93 -7.58
CA PHE A 389 -23.80 12.55 -8.76
C PHE A 389 -24.49 11.20 -8.58
N PHE A 390 -23.80 10.23 -8.02
CA PHE A 390 -24.32 8.89 -7.73
C PHE A 390 -24.81 8.85 -6.28
N LEU A 391 -26.08 8.52 -6.08
CA LEU A 391 -26.75 8.55 -4.78
C LEU A 391 -27.53 7.26 -4.52
N PRO A 392 -27.73 6.84 -3.24
CA PRO A 392 -27.17 7.45 -2.04
C PRO A 392 -25.66 7.20 -1.89
N ASP A 393 -24.91 8.19 -1.40
CA ASP A 393 -23.45 8.11 -1.15
C ASP A 393 -23.09 8.18 0.34
N PHE A 394 -24.06 7.91 1.19
CA PHE A 394 -23.94 7.88 2.66
C PHE A 394 -25.03 6.95 3.24
N PRO A 395 -24.76 6.22 4.35
CA PRO A 395 -23.48 6.11 5.08
C PRO A 395 -22.41 5.33 4.31
N VAL A 396 -21.14 5.56 4.64
CA VAL A 396 -19.96 4.94 4.02
C VAL A 396 -19.13 4.13 5.04
N ASP A 397 -19.78 3.57 6.05
CA ASP A 397 -19.10 2.65 6.96
C ASP A 397 -18.56 1.44 6.19
N ALA A 398 -17.38 0.94 6.58
CA ALA A 398 -16.71 -0.20 5.94
C ALA A 398 -17.42 -1.55 6.25
N GLU A 399 -18.70 -1.62 5.92
CA GLU A 399 -19.54 -2.80 6.09
C GLU A 399 -20.19 -3.18 4.77
N LEU A 400 -20.24 -4.49 4.49
CA LEU A 400 -20.82 -5.03 3.25
C LEU A 400 -22.25 -4.53 2.95
N LYS A 401 -23.05 -4.28 3.98
CA LYS A 401 -24.43 -3.74 3.84
C LYS A 401 -24.48 -2.35 3.20
N TYR A 402 -23.38 -1.58 3.24
CA TYR A 402 -23.24 -0.25 2.64
C TYR A 402 -22.44 -0.25 1.34
N LYS A 403 -22.17 -1.43 0.76
CA LYS A 403 -21.39 -1.59 -0.48
C LYS A 403 -21.83 -0.63 -1.58
N ASP A 404 -23.13 -0.53 -1.83
CA ASP A 404 -23.67 0.32 -2.91
C ASP A 404 -23.40 1.81 -2.63
N ASN A 405 -23.52 2.24 -1.37
CA ASN A 405 -23.22 3.62 -0.99
C ASN A 405 -21.71 3.91 -1.11
N LEU A 406 -20.85 2.95 -0.70
CA LEU A 406 -19.42 3.03 -0.86
C LEU A 406 -19.01 3.16 -2.33
N ILE A 407 -19.59 2.33 -3.21
CA ILE A 407 -19.35 2.41 -4.65
C ILE A 407 -19.84 3.76 -5.20
N ASN A 408 -21.00 4.27 -4.76
CA ASN A 408 -21.49 5.57 -5.16
C ASN A 408 -20.55 6.70 -4.76
N ALA A 409 -20.08 6.70 -3.51
CA ALA A 409 -19.13 7.68 -3.02
C ALA A 409 -17.77 7.59 -3.74
N TYR A 410 -17.30 6.38 -3.98
CA TYR A 410 -16.06 6.15 -4.72
C TYR A 410 -16.17 6.62 -6.18
N ASP A 411 -17.25 6.31 -6.88
CA ASP A 411 -17.48 6.77 -8.25
C ASP A 411 -17.63 8.30 -8.33
N ASN A 412 -18.19 8.94 -7.30
CA ASN A 412 -18.22 10.39 -7.19
C ASN A 412 -16.81 10.99 -7.04
N SER A 413 -15.92 10.35 -6.26
CA SER A 413 -14.53 10.79 -6.13
C SER A 413 -13.76 10.67 -7.44
N ILE A 414 -13.98 9.58 -8.22
CA ILE A 414 -13.42 9.43 -9.57
C ILE A 414 -13.95 10.54 -10.51
N ARG A 415 -15.24 10.82 -10.45
CA ARG A 415 -15.85 11.89 -11.25
C ARG A 415 -15.32 13.27 -10.87
N TYR A 416 -15.01 13.49 -9.61
CA TYR A 416 -14.37 14.70 -9.15
C TYR A 416 -12.92 14.83 -9.67
N THR A 417 -12.16 13.73 -9.66
CA THR A 417 -10.82 13.65 -10.26
C THR A 417 -10.86 13.93 -11.78
N ASP A 418 -11.87 13.41 -12.49
CA ASP A 418 -12.10 13.70 -13.91
C ASP A 418 -12.25 15.21 -14.17
N ASN A 419 -13.07 15.88 -13.35
CA ASN A 419 -13.26 17.34 -13.45
C ASN A 419 -11.98 18.10 -13.11
N PHE A 420 -11.28 17.72 -12.05
CA PHE A 420 -10.00 18.30 -11.65
C PHE A 420 -8.98 18.25 -12.80
N LEU A 421 -8.74 17.08 -13.38
CA LEU A 421 -7.80 16.89 -14.47
C LEU A 421 -8.22 17.67 -15.73
N ALA A 422 -9.51 17.69 -16.06
CA ALA A 422 -10.02 18.45 -17.19
C ALA A 422 -9.86 19.96 -17.02
N ARG A 423 -10.03 20.49 -15.81
CA ARG A 423 -9.78 21.90 -15.48
C ARG A 423 -8.30 22.24 -15.56
N LEU A 424 -7.43 21.40 -15.03
CA LEU A 424 -5.98 21.55 -15.16
C LEU A 424 -5.56 21.62 -16.64
N ILE A 425 -6.07 20.70 -17.46
CA ILE A 425 -5.79 20.69 -18.91
C ILE A 425 -6.26 22.00 -19.57
N ARG A 426 -7.47 22.50 -19.25
CA ARG A 426 -7.97 23.77 -19.78
C ARG A 426 -7.08 24.95 -19.40
N MET A 427 -6.61 25.00 -18.14
CA MET A 427 -5.67 26.05 -17.68
C MET A 427 -4.37 26.02 -18.50
N LEU A 428 -3.85 24.83 -18.83
CA LEU A 428 -2.65 24.70 -19.68
C LEU A 428 -2.94 25.08 -21.14
N GLN A 429 -4.11 24.75 -21.68
CA GLN A 429 -4.53 25.13 -23.04
C GLN A 429 -4.65 26.65 -23.20
N GLU A 430 -5.13 27.36 -22.19
CA GLU A 430 -5.30 28.81 -22.21
C GLU A 430 -3.97 29.56 -22.28
N GLN A 431 -2.83 28.90 -21.96
CA GLN A 431 -1.50 29.53 -22.04
C GLN A 431 -0.94 29.59 -23.48
N ASP A 432 -1.49 28.82 -24.42
CA ASP A 432 -1.00 28.72 -25.82
C ASP A 432 0.50 28.40 -25.92
N ILE A 433 0.97 27.46 -25.14
CA ILE A 433 2.38 27.03 -24.98
C ILE A 433 2.57 25.55 -25.32
N ASP A 434 3.83 25.13 -25.39
CA ASP A 434 4.16 23.70 -25.38
C ASP A 434 3.89 23.13 -23.98
N ALA A 435 2.79 22.38 -23.82
CA ALA A 435 2.43 21.78 -22.54
C ALA A 435 2.08 20.32 -22.67
N ALA A 436 2.41 19.55 -21.64
CA ALA A 436 1.94 18.18 -21.48
C ALA A 436 1.61 17.88 -20.02
N MET A 437 0.64 16.99 -19.84
CA MET A 437 0.26 16.43 -18.53
C MET A 437 0.38 14.92 -18.57
N LEU A 438 0.95 14.35 -17.51
CA LEU A 438 1.02 12.92 -17.27
C LEU A 438 0.31 12.61 -15.95
N TYR A 439 -0.64 11.67 -15.96
CA TYR A 439 -1.38 11.24 -14.76
C TYR A 439 -1.36 9.73 -14.61
N THR A 440 -1.17 9.25 -13.40
CA THR A 440 -1.48 7.88 -12.97
C THR A 440 -1.90 7.91 -11.50
N SER A 441 -2.66 6.88 -11.07
CA SER A 441 -2.81 6.62 -9.63
C SER A 441 -1.64 5.77 -9.13
N ASP A 442 -1.32 5.93 -7.89
CA ASP A 442 -0.29 5.15 -7.19
C ASP A 442 -0.70 3.69 -7.02
N HIS A 443 -1.95 3.43 -6.65
CA HIS A 443 -2.61 2.12 -6.59
C HIS A 443 -4.13 2.28 -6.70
N GLY A 444 -4.82 1.18 -6.68
CA GLY A 444 -6.28 1.11 -6.57
C GLY A 444 -6.73 0.58 -5.21
N GLU A 445 -7.97 0.08 -5.11
CA GLU A 445 -8.59 -0.30 -3.86
C GLU A 445 -9.69 -1.36 -4.04
N ASP A 446 -9.87 -2.23 -3.06
CA ASP A 446 -11.01 -3.15 -2.97
C ASP A 446 -12.20 -2.48 -2.28
N ILE A 447 -13.41 -2.74 -2.78
CA ILE A 447 -14.67 -2.23 -2.21
C ILE A 447 -15.69 -3.38 -2.19
N PHE A 448 -15.39 -4.45 -1.47
CA PHE A 448 -16.23 -5.66 -1.40
C PHE A 448 -16.61 -6.22 -2.78
N ASP A 449 -15.68 -6.26 -3.71
CA ASP A 449 -15.93 -6.50 -5.13
C ASP A 449 -16.44 -7.92 -5.43
N ASP A 450 -15.94 -8.91 -4.69
CA ASP A 450 -16.26 -10.33 -4.83
C ASP A 450 -16.53 -11.03 -3.49
N ASP A 451 -16.67 -12.34 -3.51
CA ASP A 451 -17.01 -13.16 -2.34
C ASP A 451 -15.90 -13.16 -1.25
N ARG A 452 -14.73 -12.63 -1.54
CA ARG A 452 -13.66 -12.43 -0.54
C ARG A 452 -13.97 -11.30 0.44
N HIS A 453 -14.86 -10.38 0.05
CA HIS A 453 -15.24 -9.19 0.81
C HIS A 453 -14.05 -8.33 1.24
N LEU A 454 -13.02 -8.25 0.38
CA LEU A 454 -11.86 -7.40 0.63
C LEU A 454 -12.28 -5.92 0.61
N PHE A 455 -11.62 -5.14 1.46
CA PHE A 455 -11.86 -3.70 1.57
C PHE A 455 -10.55 -2.96 1.78
N LEU A 456 -10.41 -1.76 1.23
CA LEU A 456 -9.19 -0.93 1.22
C LEU A 456 -8.04 -1.53 0.39
N HIS A 457 -6.83 -1.04 0.64
CA HIS A 457 -5.58 -1.41 -0.02
C HIS A 457 -4.53 -1.84 1.00
N ALA A 458 -3.27 -1.93 0.60
CA ALA A 458 -2.13 -2.33 1.44
C ALA A 458 -2.23 -3.76 2.01
N SER A 459 -3.06 -4.63 1.41
CA SER A 459 -3.03 -6.05 1.74
C SER A 459 -1.69 -6.66 1.29
N PRO A 460 -1.08 -7.56 2.10
CA PRO A 460 0.19 -8.20 1.73
C PRO A 460 0.13 -9.00 0.42
N VAL A 461 -1.04 -9.50 0.07
CA VAL A 461 -1.34 -10.08 -1.25
C VAL A 461 -2.29 -9.12 -1.96
N PRO A 462 -1.87 -8.46 -3.06
CA PRO A 462 -2.71 -7.52 -3.76
C PRO A 462 -3.84 -8.22 -4.52
N SER A 463 -4.94 -7.50 -4.76
CA SER A 463 -5.99 -7.90 -5.69
C SER A 463 -5.81 -7.22 -7.05
N TYR A 464 -6.55 -7.68 -8.06
CA TYR A 464 -6.68 -6.99 -9.34
C TYR A 464 -7.08 -5.51 -9.16
N TYR A 465 -8.01 -5.23 -8.27
CA TYR A 465 -8.54 -3.89 -8.03
C TYR A 465 -7.52 -2.94 -7.40
N GLN A 466 -6.58 -3.47 -6.64
CA GLN A 466 -5.51 -2.68 -6.03
C GLN A 466 -4.38 -2.34 -7.00
N ILE A 467 -4.15 -3.16 -8.04
CA ILE A 467 -2.99 -2.97 -8.93
C ILE A 467 -3.34 -2.44 -10.32
N HIS A 468 -4.58 -2.50 -10.79
CA HIS A 468 -4.97 -1.97 -12.08
C HIS A 468 -5.35 -0.49 -11.96
N VAL A 469 -4.47 0.39 -12.46
CA VAL A 469 -4.55 1.85 -12.29
C VAL A 469 -4.76 2.59 -13.60
N PRO A 470 -5.40 3.79 -13.58
CA PRO A 470 -5.49 4.66 -14.75
C PRO A 470 -4.12 5.25 -15.10
N PHE A 471 -3.89 5.48 -16.39
CA PHE A 471 -2.69 6.14 -16.89
C PHE A 471 -3.04 7.00 -18.11
N LEU A 472 -2.78 8.29 -18.03
CA LEU A 472 -3.18 9.28 -19.03
C LEU A 472 -1.99 10.14 -19.45
N VAL A 473 -1.88 10.40 -20.76
CA VAL A 473 -0.97 11.38 -21.31
C VAL A 473 -1.79 12.39 -22.10
N TRP A 474 -1.63 13.67 -21.79
CA TRP A 474 -2.22 14.76 -22.56
C TRP A 474 -1.12 15.68 -23.10
N MET A 475 -1.34 16.19 -24.33
CA MET A 475 -0.42 17.11 -25.03
C MET A 475 -1.21 18.27 -25.63
N SER A 476 -0.73 19.51 -25.45
CA SER A 476 -1.32 20.71 -26.04
C SER A 476 -1.22 20.71 -27.56
N ASP A 477 -2.00 21.58 -28.22
CA ASP A 477 -1.99 21.71 -29.67
C ASP A 477 -0.60 22.12 -30.20
N ASN A 478 0.05 23.04 -29.51
CA ASN A 478 1.41 23.47 -29.86
C ASN A 478 2.41 22.31 -29.68
N TYR A 479 2.32 21.60 -28.57
CA TYR A 479 3.19 20.46 -28.33
C TYR A 479 3.05 19.37 -29.40
N ARG A 480 1.81 19.01 -29.78
CA ARG A 480 1.54 18.02 -30.83
C ARG A 480 2.03 18.46 -32.20
N LYS A 481 1.96 19.77 -32.48
CA LYS A 481 2.48 20.34 -33.72
C LYS A 481 4.02 20.28 -33.78
N ASN A 482 4.69 20.55 -32.64
CA ASN A 482 6.14 20.54 -32.55
C ASN A 482 6.73 19.13 -32.46
N TYR A 483 5.99 18.18 -31.86
CA TYR A 483 6.40 16.80 -31.61
C TYR A 483 5.31 15.78 -32.03
N PRO A 484 4.97 15.69 -33.33
CA PRO A 484 3.79 14.94 -33.81
C PRO A 484 3.91 13.42 -33.60
N ASP A 485 5.13 12.89 -33.52
CA ASP A 485 5.35 11.45 -33.35
C ASP A 485 4.96 10.95 -31.95
N PHE A 486 5.01 11.80 -30.93
CA PHE A 486 4.70 11.36 -29.56
C PHE A 486 3.24 10.96 -29.38
N LEU A 487 2.29 11.75 -29.91
CA LEU A 487 0.88 11.37 -29.86
C LEU A 487 0.62 10.09 -30.67
N LYS A 488 1.20 9.97 -31.85
CA LYS A 488 1.11 8.77 -32.69
C LYS A 488 1.61 7.53 -31.97
N ASN A 489 2.78 7.63 -31.33
CA ASN A 489 3.37 6.52 -30.58
C ASN A 489 2.53 6.18 -29.34
N ALA A 490 2.00 7.19 -28.62
CA ALA A 490 1.08 6.99 -27.51
C ALA A 490 -0.15 6.16 -27.94
N GLU A 491 -0.77 6.51 -29.07
CA GLU A 491 -1.92 5.77 -29.63
C GLU A 491 -1.55 4.32 -30.02
N ILE A 492 -0.37 4.09 -30.58
CA ILE A 492 0.12 2.73 -30.90
C ILE A 492 0.32 1.91 -29.62
N ASN A 493 0.85 2.55 -28.57
CA ASN A 493 1.21 1.86 -27.32
C ASN A 493 0.05 1.74 -26.32
N ARG A 494 -1.11 2.37 -26.56
CA ARG A 494 -2.18 2.53 -25.57
C ARG A 494 -2.77 1.23 -24.99
N GLN A 495 -2.59 0.10 -25.71
CA GLN A 495 -3.08 -1.23 -25.30
C GLN A 495 -1.93 -2.19 -24.98
N LYS A 496 -0.69 -1.70 -24.94
CA LYS A 496 0.43 -2.52 -24.51
C LYS A 496 0.46 -2.66 -22.99
N ASN A 497 1.11 -3.72 -22.51
CA ASN A 497 1.30 -3.96 -21.09
C ASN A 497 2.31 -2.98 -20.51
N ILE A 498 1.89 -2.23 -19.51
CA ILE A 498 2.65 -1.13 -18.90
C ILE A 498 2.76 -1.36 -17.39
N SER A 499 3.97 -1.25 -16.85
CA SER A 499 4.22 -1.07 -15.41
C SER A 499 4.24 0.42 -15.13
N SER A 500 3.36 0.90 -14.23
CA SER A 500 3.15 2.34 -14.07
C SER A 500 4.42 3.07 -13.61
N SER A 501 5.13 2.56 -12.58
CA SER A 501 6.27 3.24 -11.99
C SER A 501 7.38 3.54 -13.00
N ALA A 502 7.93 2.51 -13.64
CA ALA A 502 9.00 2.69 -14.62
C ALA A 502 8.57 3.54 -15.82
N SER A 503 7.35 3.28 -16.35
CA SER A 503 6.87 4.01 -17.53
C SER A 503 6.51 5.46 -17.21
N PHE A 504 6.02 5.76 -16.03
CA PHE A 504 5.65 7.13 -15.62
C PHE A 504 6.88 8.05 -15.58
N PHE A 505 7.92 7.62 -14.88
CA PHE A 505 9.18 8.33 -14.79
C PHE A 505 9.80 8.57 -16.19
N GLN A 506 9.94 7.52 -17.00
CA GLN A 506 10.59 7.59 -18.31
C GLN A 506 9.76 8.40 -19.32
N THR A 507 8.44 8.29 -19.29
CA THR A 507 7.55 9.09 -20.15
C THR A 507 7.65 10.59 -19.79
N MET A 508 7.75 10.91 -18.49
CA MET A 508 7.87 12.30 -18.07
C MET A 508 9.20 12.92 -18.47
N LEU A 509 10.31 12.18 -18.38
CA LEU A 509 11.61 12.63 -18.89
C LEU A 509 11.54 12.90 -20.40
N GLU A 510 10.90 12.03 -21.18
CA GLU A 510 10.78 12.20 -22.63
C GLU A 510 9.86 13.37 -22.99
N LEU A 511 8.71 13.54 -22.31
CA LEU A 511 7.84 14.70 -22.48
C LEU A 511 8.60 16.02 -22.27
N GLY A 512 9.40 16.10 -21.21
CA GLY A 512 10.24 17.26 -20.92
C GLY A 512 11.51 17.37 -21.76
N GLY A 513 11.81 16.40 -22.64
CA GLY A 513 13.05 16.38 -23.41
C GLY A 513 14.29 16.34 -22.51
N ILE A 514 14.23 15.63 -21.41
CA ILE A 514 15.35 15.47 -20.48
C ILE A 514 16.25 14.34 -20.96
N ASP A 515 17.51 14.65 -21.20
CA ASP A 515 18.57 13.70 -21.50
C ASP A 515 19.40 13.45 -20.24
N THR A 516 19.55 12.18 -19.87
CA THR A 516 20.24 11.74 -18.65
C THR A 516 20.64 10.26 -18.79
N PRO A 517 21.74 9.81 -18.15
CA PRO A 517 22.09 8.38 -18.09
C PRO A 517 20.98 7.47 -17.51
N SER A 518 20.05 8.01 -16.74
CA SER A 518 18.91 7.28 -16.19
C SER A 518 17.73 7.15 -17.16
N ARG A 519 17.79 7.77 -18.36
CA ARG A 519 16.73 7.69 -19.36
C ARG A 519 16.75 6.35 -20.11
N ASN A 520 15.58 5.77 -20.26
CA ASN A 520 15.38 4.53 -21.02
C ASN A 520 14.13 4.66 -21.91
N ASP A 521 14.34 4.98 -23.16
CA ASP A 521 13.28 5.21 -24.15
C ASP A 521 12.38 3.97 -24.36
N SER A 522 12.91 2.75 -24.13
CA SER A 522 12.12 1.52 -24.24
C SER A 522 11.04 1.36 -23.19
N LEU A 523 11.00 2.21 -22.18
CA LEU A 523 9.99 2.24 -21.12
C LEU A 523 9.05 3.44 -21.22
N SER A 524 9.32 4.40 -22.12
CA SER A 524 8.43 5.54 -22.34
C SER A 524 7.28 5.19 -23.28
N VAL A 525 6.05 5.38 -22.82
CA VAL A 525 4.84 5.01 -23.58
C VAL A 525 4.59 5.90 -24.82
N ILE A 526 5.29 7.03 -24.94
CA ILE A 526 5.24 7.92 -26.11
C ILE A 526 6.38 7.67 -27.10
N ASN A 527 7.23 6.67 -26.84
CA ASN A 527 8.37 6.35 -27.71
C ASN A 527 8.03 5.19 -28.65
N ALA A 528 8.55 5.26 -29.88
CA ALA A 528 8.40 4.20 -30.88
C ALA A 528 9.11 2.90 -30.47
N SER A 529 10.16 2.99 -29.65
CA SER A 529 10.93 1.86 -29.14
C SER A 529 10.31 1.19 -27.89
N TYR A 530 9.14 1.65 -27.44
CA TYR A 530 8.50 1.07 -26.25
C TYR A 530 8.37 -0.45 -26.34
N THR A 531 8.89 -1.14 -25.33
CA THR A 531 8.90 -2.60 -25.26
C THR A 531 8.25 -3.06 -23.96
N GLU A 532 7.28 -3.95 -24.09
CA GLU A 532 6.64 -4.58 -22.95
C GLU A 532 7.66 -5.40 -22.12
N LYS A 533 7.55 -5.32 -20.82
CA LYS A 533 8.38 -6.07 -19.87
C LYS A 533 7.53 -7.05 -19.08
N ASN A 534 8.17 -8.09 -18.56
CA ASN A 534 7.51 -9.00 -17.62
C ASN A 534 7.05 -8.20 -16.41
N ARG A 535 5.83 -8.48 -15.98
CA ARG A 535 5.25 -7.80 -14.83
C ARG A 535 5.83 -8.32 -13.53
N VAL A 536 6.17 -7.41 -12.67
CA VAL A 536 6.65 -7.70 -11.32
C VAL A 536 5.87 -6.88 -10.30
N TYR A 537 5.86 -7.37 -9.10
CA TYR A 537 5.29 -6.70 -7.94
C TYR A 537 6.33 -6.64 -6.83
N LEU A 538 6.41 -5.53 -6.15
CA LEU A 538 7.29 -5.31 -5.02
C LEU A 538 6.62 -5.87 -3.76
N ASN A 539 7.08 -7.01 -3.28
CA ASN A 539 6.52 -7.63 -2.10
C ASN A 539 6.87 -6.82 -0.82
N ASP A 540 6.34 -7.27 0.30
CA ASP A 540 6.56 -6.65 1.61
C ASP A 540 8.04 -6.58 2.02
N HIS A 541 8.86 -7.49 1.56
CA HIS A 541 10.31 -7.52 1.83
C HIS A 541 11.16 -6.70 0.83
N ASN A 542 10.54 -5.88 -0.02
CA ASN A 542 11.19 -5.13 -1.11
C ASN A 542 11.90 -6.03 -2.13
N GLU A 543 11.33 -7.18 -2.43
CA GLU A 543 11.79 -8.11 -3.46
C GLU A 543 10.82 -8.07 -4.65
N ALA A 544 11.35 -7.96 -5.86
CA ALA A 544 10.55 -8.10 -7.07
C ALA A 544 10.10 -9.56 -7.24
N ARG A 545 8.81 -9.78 -7.35
CA ARG A 545 8.20 -11.11 -7.55
C ARG A 545 7.27 -11.08 -8.76
N SER A 546 7.11 -12.19 -9.45
CA SER A 546 6.08 -12.33 -10.47
C SER A 546 4.69 -12.33 -9.83
N LEU A 547 3.66 -11.95 -10.57
CA LEU A 547 2.29 -11.97 -10.05
C LEU A 547 1.83 -13.39 -9.68
N ASP A 548 2.37 -14.42 -10.34
CA ASP A 548 2.11 -15.83 -10.01
C ASP A 548 2.69 -16.23 -8.63
N ASP A 549 3.71 -15.52 -8.14
CA ASP A 549 4.46 -15.90 -6.93
C ASP A 549 4.07 -15.09 -5.68
N ILE A 550 3.22 -14.06 -5.83
CA ILE A 550 2.81 -13.21 -4.70
C ILE A 550 1.52 -13.68 -4.01
N GLY A 551 0.91 -14.77 -4.47
CA GLY A 551 -0.27 -15.37 -3.85
C GLY A 551 -1.61 -14.79 -4.30
N MET A 552 -1.67 -14.05 -5.41
CA MET A 552 -2.92 -13.59 -6.00
C MET A 552 -3.87 -14.76 -6.27
N ARG A 553 -5.16 -14.51 -6.20
CA ARG A 553 -6.20 -15.54 -6.35
C ARG A 553 -6.63 -15.71 -7.81
N GLU A 554 -7.30 -16.81 -8.09
CA GLU A 554 -7.80 -17.13 -9.43
C GLU A 554 -8.78 -16.07 -9.95
N GLU A 555 -9.56 -15.45 -9.05
CA GLU A 555 -10.48 -14.36 -9.37
C GLU A 555 -9.74 -13.16 -9.96
N ASP A 556 -8.58 -12.81 -9.41
CA ASP A 556 -7.75 -11.69 -9.88
C ASP A 556 -7.19 -11.97 -11.28
N PHE A 557 -6.68 -13.19 -11.51
CA PHE A 557 -6.19 -13.59 -12.82
C PHE A 557 -7.31 -13.64 -13.86
N THR A 558 -8.51 -14.07 -13.47
CA THR A 558 -9.70 -14.06 -14.32
C THR A 558 -10.05 -12.62 -14.74
N MET A 559 -9.98 -11.67 -13.81
CA MET A 559 -10.20 -10.25 -14.10
C MET A 559 -9.15 -9.69 -15.06
N LEU A 560 -7.87 -9.97 -14.85
CA LEU A 560 -6.77 -9.57 -15.74
C LEU A 560 -7.01 -10.11 -17.16
N GLN A 561 -7.33 -11.38 -17.30
CA GLN A 561 -7.62 -12.03 -18.60
C GLN A 561 -8.85 -11.41 -19.28
N THR A 562 -9.93 -11.15 -18.53
CA THR A 562 -11.16 -10.54 -19.04
C THR A 562 -10.90 -9.14 -19.60
N LYS A 563 -9.96 -8.40 -19.03
CA LYS A 563 -9.52 -7.08 -19.50
C LYS A 563 -8.45 -7.15 -20.60
N GLY A 564 -8.00 -8.35 -20.99
CA GLY A 564 -6.93 -8.52 -21.97
C GLY A 564 -5.54 -8.15 -21.46
N ILE A 565 -5.37 -8.05 -20.14
CA ILE A 565 -4.10 -7.69 -19.51
C ILE A 565 -3.23 -8.94 -19.37
N VAL A 566 -2.07 -8.94 -20.02
CA VAL A 566 -1.08 -10.01 -19.87
C VAL A 566 -0.30 -9.78 -18.56
N TYR A 567 -0.15 -10.83 -17.77
CA TYR A 567 0.46 -10.74 -16.44
C TYR A 567 1.72 -11.60 -16.27
N ARG A 568 2.07 -12.37 -17.31
CA ARG A 568 3.29 -13.18 -17.41
C ARG A 568 4.31 -12.57 -18.33
#